data_7ce7068be8913b47820059b96e4ddac0
#
_entry.id   7ce7068be8913b47820059b96e4ddac0
#
_cell.length_a   1.000
_cell.length_b   1.000
_cell.length_c   1.000
_cell.angle_alpha   90.00
_cell.angle_beta   90.00
_cell.angle_gamma   90.00
#
_symmetry.space_group_name_H-M   'P 1'
#
loop_
_entity.id
_entity.type
_entity.pdbx_description
1 polymer ?
#
loop_
_entity_poly.entity_id
_entity_poly.type
_entity_poly.pdbx_seq_one_letter_code
_entity_poly.pdbx_strand_id
1 'polypeptide(L)'
;MVKDFQFRGMFCPIPAPFQENLAVDYDDLRAEVEFCVRSGMQGIVTNVNAGEFYTLSDEEHEEITKEVAKQNDGRLPLIAGVAGWSAKHSAERARQAEYYGYDAVMSMPPVLVRPVAYDDIRRFYARLDKAVGIPICIQNASPGPVLTPEQVFQIARECENVQFVKEESDSELDYVSRMAAGHKLERPGVFGGVMSGKSGLTFIECYKRGACGCMPSAHLGDIFATLWDLLESGEAEKACALHGEMTPFLLYEPFYKVPHYKFALWKRGVIKRLDCRGNTIRYDRKIIGECERLLAPLGKYFKIHSRRDLGMD
;
A
#
# COMPACT_ATOMS: atom_id res chain seq x y z
N MET A 1 25.41 -0.82 2.78
CA MET A 1 25.05 0.49 3.35
C MET A 1 23.52 0.53 3.33
N VAL A 2 22.87 0.58 4.48
CA VAL A 2 21.44 0.85 4.57
C VAL A 2 21.24 2.21 3.92
N LYS A 3 20.53 2.29 2.80
CA LYS A 3 20.09 3.58 2.25
C LYS A 3 19.27 4.24 3.36
N ASP A 4 19.44 5.54 3.58
CA ASP A 4 18.59 6.36 4.47
C ASP A 4 17.16 6.40 3.86
N PHE A 5 16.47 5.26 3.91
CA PHE A 5 15.12 5.14 3.39
C PHE A 5 14.15 5.75 4.40
N GLN A 6 13.49 6.82 4.02
CA GLN A 6 12.46 7.45 4.84
C GLN A 6 11.07 7.03 4.36
N PHE A 7 10.34 6.32 5.22
CA PHE A 7 8.92 6.04 5.06
C PHE A 7 8.12 7.33 5.34
N ARG A 8 8.12 8.25 4.38
CA ARG A 8 7.37 9.50 4.50
C ARG A 8 6.71 9.84 3.17
N GLY A 9 5.41 10.10 3.17
CA GLY A 9 4.68 10.45 1.96
C GLY A 9 3.60 9.45 1.55
N MET A 10 3.24 9.50 0.29
CA MET A 10 2.23 8.65 -0.32
C MET A 10 2.88 7.46 -1.01
N PHE A 11 2.70 6.27 -0.46
CA PHE A 11 3.17 5.01 -1.04
C PHE A 11 2.01 4.26 -1.67
N CYS A 12 2.14 3.92 -2.92
CA CYS A 12 1.05 3.46 -3.77
C CYS A 12 0.96 1.93 -3.84
N PRO A 13 0.03 1.27 -3.12
CA PRO A 13 -0.28 -0.13 -3.40
C PRO A 13 -0.87 -0.28 -4.80
N ILE A 14 -0.15 -0.94 -5.71
CA ILE A 14 -0.65 -1.23 -7.06
C ILE A 14 -1.46 -2.51 -7.07
N PRO A 15 -2.63 -2.56 -7.75
CA PRO A 15 -3.37 -3.80 -7.97
C PRO A 15 -2.62 -4.71 -8.96
N ALA A 16 -2.84 -6.02 -8.89
CA ALA A 16 -2.36 -6.94 -9.92
C ALA A 16 -3.33 -6.92 -11.11
N PRO A 17 -2.91 -6.47 -12.30
CA PRO A 17 -3.77 -6.49 -13.48
C PRO A 17 -3.82 -7.89 -14.09
N PHE A 18 -4.98 -8.29 -14.58
CA PHE A 18 -5.18 -9.62 -15.18
C PHE A 18 -5.73 -9.53 -16.59
N GLN A 19 -5.29 -10.46 -17.43
CA GLN A 19 -5.85 -10.72 -18.75
C GLN A 19 -7.20 -11.44 -18.64
N GLU A 20 -7.88 -11.67 -19.75
CA GLU A 20 -9.17 -12.37 -19.81
C GLU A 20 -9.10 -13.81 -19.28
N ASN A 21 -7.98 -14.49 -19.50
CA ASN A 21 -7.71 -15.84 -19.00
C ASN A 21 -7.22 -15.84 -17.55
N LEU A 22 -7.25 -14.68 -16.88
CA LEU A 22 -6.77 -14.43 -15.53
C LEU A 22 -5.24 -14.60 -15.34
N ALA A 23 -4.44 -14.68 -16.39
CA ALA A 23 -3.00 -14.53 -16.29
C ALA A 23 -2.64 -13.08 -15.91
N VAL A 24 -1.51 -12.85 -15.24
CA VAL A 24 -1.03 -11.49 -14.93
C VAL A 24 -0.72 -10.74 -16.23
N ASP A 25 -1.25 -9.51 -16.37
CA ASP A 25 -0.92 -8.62 -17.49
C ASP A 25 0.29 -7.74 -17.11
N TYR A 26 1.47 -8.20 -17.48
CA TYR A 26 2.72 -7.49 -17.18
C TYR A 26 2.87 -6.16 -17.95
N ASP A 27 2.14 -5.97 -19.07
CA ASP A 27 2.13 -4.69 -19.78
C ASP A 27 1.32 -3.65 -19.00
N ASP A 28 0.15 -4.02 -18.49
CA ASP A 28 -0.62 -3.17 -17.60
C ASP A 28 0.11 -2.93 -16.25
N LEU A 29 0.81 -3.94 -15.73
CA LEU A 29 1.64 -3.78 -14.52
C LEU A 29 2.73 -2.72 -14.72
N ARG A 30 3.42 -2.72 -15.85
CA ARG A 30 4.39 -1.67 -16.20
C ARG A 30 3.76 -0.30 -16.33
N ALA A 31 2.53 -0.23 -16.89
CA ALA A 31 1.78 1.02 -16.97
C ALA A 31 1.40 1.57 -15.58
N GLU A 32 1.07 0.72 -14.63
CA GLU A 32 0.82 1.14 -13.24
C GLU A 32 2.09 1.70 -12.57
N VAL A 33 3.25 1.11 -12.84
CA VAL A 33 4.54 1.66 -12.35
C VAL A 33 4.78 3.05 -12.93
N GLU A 34 4.63 3.23 -14.25
CA GLU A 34 4.76 4.55 -14.89
C GLU A 34 3.74 5.55 -14.34
N PHE A 35 2.52 5.10 -14.09
CA PHE A 35 1.49 5.92 -13.47
C PHE A 35 1.93 6.42 -12.08
N CYS A 36 2.46 5.55 -11.22
CA CYS A 36 2.96 5.95 -9.90
C CYS A 36 4.10 6.98 -10.02
N VAL A 37 5.08 6.73 -10.89
CA VAL A 37 6.21 7.62 -11.11
C VAL A 37 5.75 9.00 -11.59
N ARG A 38 4.89 9.04 -12.61
CA ARG A 38 4.43 10.31 -13.22
C ARG A 38 3.37 11.03 -12.37
N SER A 39 2.69 10.32 -11.50
CA SER A 39 1.76 10.89 -10.52
C SER A 39 2.45 11.74 -9.46
N GLY A 40 3.75 11.56 -9.20
CA GLY A 40 4.48 12.21 -8.13
C GLY A 40 4.31 11.51 -6.78
N MET A 41 3.96 10.22 -6.78
CA MET A 41 3.94 9.41 -5.56
C MET A 41 5.35 9.23 -4.99
N GLN A 42 5.46 9.07 -3.68
CA GLN A 42 6.75 8.93 -2.99
C GLN A 42 7.25 7.49 -2.94
N GLY A 43 6.45 6.52 -3.36
CA GLY A 43 6.86 5.12 -3.45
C GLY A 43 5.79 4.19 -4.00
N ILE A 44 6.19 2.95 -4.30
CA ILE A 44 5.32 1.90 -4.83
C ILE A 44 5.30 0.72 -3.85
N VAL A 45 4.11 0.14 -3.66
CA VAL A 45 3.93 -1.07 -2.84
C VAL A 45 3.35 -2.18 -3.71
N THR A 46 3.99 -3.34 -3.72
CA THR A 46 3.58 -4.50 -4.52
C THR A 46 3.11 -5.67 -3.64
N ASN A 47 2.36 -6.60 -4.23
CA ASN A 47 2.05 -7.89 -3.63
C ASN A 47 1.40 -7.80 -2.23
N VAL A 48 0.52 -6.82 -2.06
CA VAL A 48 -0.30 -6.65 -0.85
C VAL A 48 -1.78 -6.92 -1.15
N ASN A 49 -2.67 -6.64 -0.21
CA ASN A 49 -4.11 -6.89 -0.39
C ASN A 49 -4.68 -6.26 -1.68
N ALA A 50 -4.26 -5.04 -2.02
CA ALA A 50 -4.66 -4.38 -3.26
C ALA A 50 -4.21 -5.15 -4.51
N GLY A 51 -3.06 -5.82 -4.47
CA GLY A 51 -2.52 -6.67 -5.51
C GLY A 51 -3.04 -8.12 -5.47
N GLU A 52 -4.05 -8.42 -4.68
CA GLU A 52 -4.63 -9.78 -4.58
C GLU A 52 -3.57 -10.87 -4.32
N PHE A 53 -2.53 -10.56 -3.50
CA PHE A 53 -1.36 -11.41 -3.29
C PHE A 53 -1.70 -12.86 -2.91
N TYR A 54 -2.85 -13.06 -2.26
CA TYR A 54 -3.35 -14.36 -1.81
C TYR A 54 -3.89 -15.24 -2.95
N THR A 55 -3.98 -14.69 -4.17
CA THR A 55 -4.40 -15.42 -5.39
C THR A 55 -3.24 -15.70 -6.34
N LEU A 56 -2.06 -15.18 -6.04
CA LEU A 56 -0.87 -15.34 -6.87
C LEU A 56 -0.14 -16.65 -6.52
N SER A 57 0.40 -17.33 -7.54
CA SER A 57 1.39 -18.37 -7.31
C SER A 57 2.71 -17.75 -6.81
N ASP A 58 3.62 -18.57 -6.31
CA ASP A 58 4.93 -18.08 -5.87
C ASP A 58 5.75 -17.53 -7.05
N GLU A 59 5.63 -18.15 -8.21
CA GLU A 59 6.27 -17.70 -9.45
C GLU A 59 5.71 -16.36 -9.92
N GLU A 60 4.38 -16.17 -9.88
CA GLU A 60 3.74 -14.90 -10.22
C GLU A 60 4.12 -13.79 -9.23
N HIS A 61 4.18 -14.13 -7.94
CA HIS A 61 4.60 -13.19 -6.89
C HIS A 61 6.04 -12.71 -7.13
N GLU A 62 6.95 -13.63 -7.43
CA GLU A 62 8.35 -13.31 -7.75
C GLU A 62 8.46 -12.49 -9.04
N GLU A 63 7.76 -12.89 -10.10
CA GLU A 63 7.84 -12.18 -11.39
C GLU A 63 7.26 -10.76 -11.32
N ILE A 64 6.15 -10.54 -10.57
CA ILE A 64 5.65 -9.18 -10.29
C ILE A 64 6.72 -8.36 -9.54
N THR A 65 7.34 -8.93 -8.50
CA THR A 65 8.41 -8.26 -7.74
C THR A 65 9.55 -7.82 -8.66
N LYS A 66 10.00 -8.70 -9.52
CA LYS A 66 11.09 -8.47 -10.48
C LYS A 66 10.72 -7.44 -11.57
N GLU A 67 9.53 -7.58 -12.20
CA GLU A 67 9.10 -6.68 -13.27
C GLU A 67 8.86 -5.25 -12.76
N VAL A 68 8.30 -5.09 -11.54
CA VAL A 68 8.14 -3.77 -10.95
C VAL A 68 9.50 -3.13 -10.63
N ALA A 69 10.44 -3.87 -10.05
CA ALA A 69 11.80 -3.36 -9.79
C ALA A 69 12.49 -2.92 -11.08
N LYS A 70 12.40 -3.75 -12.12
CA LYS A 70 12.96 -3.45 -13.45
C LYS A 70 12.33 -2.23 -14.10
N GLN A 71 10.99 -2.14 -14.10
CA GLN A 71 10.28 -1.00 -14.68
C GLN A 71 10.51 0.29 -13.90
N ASN A 72 10.57 0.19 -12.57
CA ASN A 72 10.84 1.35 -11.70
C ASN A 72 12.24 1.92 -11.90
N ASP A 73 13.23 1.09 -12.21
CA ASP A 73 14.63 1.48 -12.47
C ASP A 73 15.20 2.47 -11.42
N GLY A 74 14.89 2.22 -10.14
CA GLY A 74 15.36 3.03 -9.02
C GLY A 74 14.76 4.45 -8.91
N ARG A 75 13.70 4.76 -9.67
CA ARG A 75 13.06 6.10 -9.67
C ARG A 75 12.27 6.40 -8.41
N LEU A 76 11.64 5.40 -7.81
CA LEU A 76 10.88 5.51 -6.56
C LEU A 76 11.31 4.42 -5.58
N PRO A 77 11.22 4.67 -4.26
CA PRO A 77 11.30 3.62 -3.26
C PRO A 77 10.26 2.51 -3.49
N LEU A 78 10.67 1.25 -3.28
CA LEU A 78 9.85 0.06 -3.46
C LEU A 78 9.64 -0.68 -2.15
N ILE A 79 8.39 -1.08 -1.87
CA ILE A 79 8.01 -1.94 -0.75
C ILE A 79 7.36 -3.20 -1.30
N ALA A 80 7.87 -4.38 -0.93
CA ALA A 80 7.25 -5.63 -1.30
C ALA A 80 6.37 -6.19 -0.16
N GLY A 81 5.13 -6.54 -0.47
CA GLY A 81 4.32 -7.40 0.37
C GLY A 81 4.90 -8.82 0.36
N VAL A 82 5.19 -9.36 1.55
CA VAL A 82 5.82 -10.67 1.69
C VAL A 82 5.00 -11.62 2.58
N ALA A 83 3.73 -11.29 2.80
CA ALA A 83 2.83 -12.14 3.57
C ALA A 83 2.75 -13.55 2.96
N GLY A 84 2.86 -14.56 3.80
CA GLY A 84 2.86 -15.96 3.39
C GLY A 84 2.26 -16.85 4.47
N TRP A 85 2.07 -18.14 4.14
CA TRP A 85 1.46 -19.13 5.03
C TRP A 85 2.33 -19.49 6.23
N SER A 86 3.61 -19.16 6.22
CA SER A 86 4.55 -19.44 7.30
C SER A 86 5.67 -18.41 7.33
N ALA A 87 6.36 -18.31 8.47
CA ALA A 87 7.53 -17.45 8.59
C ALA A 87 8.65 -17.82 7.59
N LYS A 88 8.80 -19.11 7.23
CA LYS A 88 9.74 -19.55 6.20
C LYS A 88 9.36 -18.99 4.85
N HIS A 89 8.12 -19.13 4.44
CA HIS A 89 7.59 -18.63 3.16
C HIS A 89 7.72 -17.09 3.05
N SER A 90 7.33 -16.37 4.10
CA SER A 90 7.50 -14.91 4.13
C SER A 90 8.97 -14.49 4.06
N ALA A 91 9.87 -15.23 4.71
CA ALA A 91 11.31 -14.96 4.66
C ALA A 91 11.92 -15.25 3.27
N GLU A 92 11.43 -16.24 2.54
CA GLU A 92 11.85 -16.51 1.16
C GLU A 92 11.45 -15.34 0.23
N ARG A 93 10.19 -14.90 0.28
CA ARG A 93 9.69 -13.75 -0.46
C ARG A 93 10.44 -12.44 -0.09
N ALA A 94 10.77 -12.28 1.19
CA ALA A 94 11.51 -11.11 1.65
C ALA A 94 12.95 -11.06 1.07
N ARG A 95 13.65 -12.20 1.03
CA ARG A 95 14.98 -12.29 0.40
C ARG A 95 14.91 -12.02 -1.11
N GLN A 96 13.87 -12.50 -1.80
CA GLN A 96 13.64 -12.19 -3.22
C GLN A 96 13.48 -10.68 -3.42
N ALA A 97 12.65 -10.00 -2.60
CA ALA A 97 12.45 -8.57 -2.68
C ALA A 97 13.77 -7.79 -2.45
N GLU A 98 14.53 -8.14 -1.42
CA GLU A 98 15.84 -7.54 -1.16
C GLU A 98 16.83 -7.79 -2.33
N TYR A 99 16.84 -9.01 -2.89
CA TYR A 99 17.67 -9.35 -4.06
C TYR A 99 17.33 -8.51 -5.30
N TYR A 100 16.04 -8.23 -5.54
CA TYR A 100 15.58 -7.37 -6.64
C TYR A 100 15.70 -5.87 -6.34
N GLY A 101 16.24 -5.48 -5.18
CA GLY A 101 16.56 -4.09 -4.84
C GLY A 101 15.41 -3.30 -4.25
N TYR A 102 14.45 -3.94 -3.61
CA TYR A 102 13.43 -3.26 -2.82
C TYR A 102 14.04 -2.59 -1.59
N ASP A 103 13.48 -1.45 -1.22
CA ASP A 103 13.97 -0.64 -0.09
C ASP A 103 13.37 -1.10 1.24
N ALA A 104 12.24 -1.78 1.22
CA ALA A 104 11.59 -2.37 2.41
C ALA A 104 10.67 -3.54 2.04
N VAL A 105 10.28 -4.31 3.06
CA VAL A 105 9.24 -5.32 2.94
C VAL A 105 8.08 -5.03 3.89
N MET A 106 6.88 -5.53 3.55
CA MET A 106 5.69 -5.40 4.38
C MET A 106 5.02 -6.75 4.58
N SER A 107 4.65 -7.08 5.81
CA SER A 107 3.90 -8.29 6.11
C SER A 107 2.80 -8.04 7.11
N MET A 108 1.64 -8.65 6.87
CA MET A 108 0.63 -8.83 7.93
C MET A 108 1.13 -9.86 8.95
N PRO A 109 0.71 -9.77 10.23
CA PRO A 109 0.80 -10.91 11.11
C PRO A 109 0.18 -12.16 10.44
N PRO A 110 0.72 -13.36 10.68
CA PRO A 110 0.26 -14.55 9.97
C PRO A 110 -1.24 -14.80 10.22
N VAL A 111 -1.98 -14.98 9.11
CA VAL A 111 -3.39 -15.38 9.12
C VAL A 111 -3.45 -16.88 8.97
N LEU A 112 -3.78 -17.59 10.03
CA LEU A 112 -3.89 -19.04 10.05
C LEU A 112 -5.35 -19.49 10.20
N VAL A 113 -5.58 -20.78 10.00
CA VAL A 113 -6.89 -21.44 10.17
C VAL A 113 -7.45 -21.31 11.61
N ARG A 114 -6.62 -20.93 12.56
CA ARG A 114 -6.96 -20.74 13.97
C ARG A 114 -6.31 -19.46 14.52
N PRO A 115 -6.81 -18.92 15.64
CA PRO A 115 -6.22 -17.77 16.30
C PRO A 115 -4.72 -17.96 16.57
N VAL A 116 -3.95 -16.91 16.35
CA VAL A 116 -2.49 -16.87 16.54
C VAL A 116 -2.19 -16.17 17.86
N ALA A 117 -1.41 -16.80 18.74
CA ALA A 117 -0.98 -16.15 19.97
C ALA A 117 0.05 -15.03 19.68
N TYR A 118 0.08 -14.02 20.52
CA TYR A 118 1.02 -12.90 20.34
C TYR A 118 2.49 -13.35 20.29
N ASP A 119 2.87 -14.35 21.10
CA ASP A 119 4.22 -14.90 21.05
C ASP A 119 4.57 -15.60 19.73
N ASP A 120 3.58 -16.16 19.01
CA ASP A 120 3.79 -16.69 17.67
C ASP A 120 4.05 -15.56 16.67
N ILE A 121 3.34 -14.44 16.82
CA ILE A 121 3.54 -13.24 16.00
C ILE A 121 4.94 -12.66 16.25
N ARG A 122 5.39 -12.54 17.49
CA ARG A 122 6.76 -12.12 17.82
C ARG A 122 7.79 -13.02 17.16
N ARG A 123 7.64 -14.33 17.28
CA ARG A 123 8.53 -15.31 16.63
C ARG A 123 8.51 -15.21 15.10
N PHE A 124 7.35 -14.88 14.51
CA PHE A 124 7.23 -14.65 13.08
C PHE A 124 8.10 -13.46 12.64
N TYR A 125 7.92 -12.29 13.28
CA TYR A 125 8.72 -11.09 12.94
C TYR A 125 10.20 -11.29 13.26
N ALA A 126 10.57 -11.96 14.34
CA ALA A 126 11.96 -12.28 14.65
C ALA A 126 12.63 -13.20 13.59
N ARG A 127 11.87 -14.05 12.92
CA ARG A 127 12.40 -14.85 11.79
C ARG A 127 12.50 -14.03 10.51
N LEU A 128 11.55 -13.15 10.26
CA LEU A 128 11.57 -12.25 9.12
C LEU A 128 12.73 -11.25 9.24
N ASP A 129 12.94 -10.68 10.41
CA ASP A 129 14.04 -9.78 10.75
C ASP A 129 15.42 -10.38 10.45
N LYS A 130 15.61 -11.65 10.81
CA LYS A 130 16.85 -12.39 10.52
C LYS A 130 17.05 -12.75 9.04
N ALA A 131 16.03 -12.59 8.22
CA ALA A 131 16.06 -13.01 6.83
C ALA A 131 16.55 -11.92 5.88
N VAL A 132 16.40 -10.65 6.26
CA VAL A 132 16.70 -9.47 5.43
C VAL A 132 17.42 -8.38 6.24
N GLY A 133 18.17 -7.54 5.55
CA GLY A 133 18.81 -6.34 6.12
C GLY A 133 18.08 -5.04 5.79
N ILE A 134 16.90 -5.11 5.21
CA ILE A 134 16.07 -3.95 4.84
C ILE A 134 14.90 -3.77 5.82
N PRO A 135 14.36 -2.55 5.97
CA PRO A 135 13.24 -2.25 6.86
C PRO A 135 12.01 -3.15 6.63
N ILE A 136 11.36 -3.51 7.73
CA ILE A 136 10.12 -4.27 7.76
C ILE A 136 8.99 -3.37 8.26
N CYS A 137 7.91 -3.31 7.49
CA CYS A 137 6.66 -2.67 7.87
C CYS A 137 5.64 -3.73 8.32
N ILE A 138 5.08 -3.57 9.52
CA ILE A 138 3.94 -4.38 9.95
C ILE A 138 2.68 -3.83 9.27
N GLN A 139 1.96 -4.64 8.49
CA GLN A 139 0.61 -4.27 8.06
C GLN A 139 -0.39 -4.70 9.14
N ASN A 140 -0.90 -3.75 9.89
CA ASN A 140 -1.83 -3.97 11.01
C ASN A 140 -3.27 -3.82 10.51
N ALA A 141 -3.82 -4.91 9.99
CA ALA A 141 -5.11 -4.91 9.29
C ALA A 141 -5.93 -6.18 9.56
N SER A 142 -7.25 -6.05 9.60
CA SER A 142 -8.18 -7.18 9.49
C SER A 142 -8.11 -7.77 8.05
N PRO A 143 -8.25 -9.10 7.86
CA PRO A 143 -8.65 -10.13 8.84
C PRO A 143 -7.51 -10.71 9.69
N GLY A 144 -6.30 -10.17 9.61
CA GLY A 144 -5.21 -10.61 10.49
C GLY A 144 -5.41 -10.23 11.95
N PRO A 145 -4.59 -10.78 12.86
CA PRO A 145 -4.55 -10.31 14.23
C PRO A 145 -4.13 -8.85 14.29
N VAL A 146 -4.94 -7.99 14.89
CA VAL A 146 -4.62 -6.58 15.09
C VAL A 146 -3.76 -6.46 16.35
N LEU A 147 -2.56 -5.92 16.20
CA LEU A 147 -1.61 -5.67 17.29
C LEU A 147 -1.92 -4.33 17.95
N THR A 148 -1.73 -4.24 19.26
CA THR A 148 -1.76 -2.95 19.95
C THR A 148 -0.48 -2.16 19.71
N PRO A 149 -0.45 -0.83 19.92
CA PRO A 149 0.77 -0.04 19.83
C PRO A 149 1.92 -0.60 20.69
N GLU A 150 1.62 -1.03 21.93
CA GLU A 150 2.61 -1.58 22.84
C GLU A 150 3.24 -2.88 22.31
N GLN A 151 2.42 -3.71 21.67
CA GLN A 151 2.87 -4.95 21.04
C GLN A 151 3.78 -4.66 19.83
N VAL A 152 3.44 -3.65 19.02
CA VAL A 152 4.29 -3.21 17.88
C VAL A 152 5.63 -2.67 18.40
N PHE A 153 5.63 -1.80 19.41
CA PHE A 153 6.87 -1.29 20.01
C PHE A 153 7.72 -2.40 20.63
N GLN A 154 7.09 -3.40 21.26
CA GLN A 154 7.83 -4.54 21.78
C GLN A 154 8.53 -5.30 20.65
N ILE A 155 7.84 -5.60 19.55
CA ILE A 155 8.43 -6.26 18.38
C ILE A 155 9.58 -5.42 17.81
N ALA A 156 9.39 -4.11 17.66
CA ALA A 156 10.42 -3.20 17.13
C ALA A 156 11.68 -3.11 18.02
N ARG A 157 11.55 -3.27 19.34
CA ARG A 157 12.72 -3.35 20.23
C ARG A 157 13.49 -4.67 20.13
N GLU A 158 12.80 -5.74 19.74
CA GLU A 158 13.35 -7.10 19.62
C GLU A 158 13.88 -7.41 18.20
N CYS A 159 13.44 -6.66 17.20
CA CYS A 159 13.69 -6.86 15.78
C CYS A 159 14.19 -5.55 15.17
N GLU A 160 15.48 -5.48 14.82
CA GLU A 160 16.16 -4.25 14.39
C GLU A 160 15.53 -3.67 13.10
N ASN A 161 15.12 -4.52 12.17
CA ASN A 161 14.55 -4.10 10.90
C ASN A 161 13.04 -3.79 10.98
N VAL A 162 12.32 -4.16 12.05
CA VAL A 162 10.91 -3.81 12.22
C VAL A 162 10.80 -2.36 12.68
N GLN A 163 10.56 -1.45 11.74
CA GLN A 163 10.66 0.00 11.97
C GLN A 163 9.36 0.76 11.69
N PHE A 164 8.40 0.16 10.98
CA PHE A 164 7.20 0.86 10.55
C PHE A 164 5.95 0.03 10.76
N VAL A 165 4.82 0.72 10.84
CA VAL A 165 3.50 0.09 10.79
C VAL A 165 2.59 0.83 9.80
N LYS A 166 1.87 0.07 8.97
CA LYS A 166 0.70 0.54 8.22
C LYS A 166 -0.54 0.18 9.01
N GLU A 167 -1.29 1.17 9.44
CA GLU A 167 -2.45 0.99 10.30
C GLU A 167 -3.74 1.00 9.49
N GLU A 168 -4.56 -0.04 9.67
CA GLU A 168 -5.84 -0.21 8.98
C GLU A 168 -6.91 -0.85 9.89
N SER A 169 -6.73 -0.80 11.21
CA SER A 169 -7.74 -1.31 12.16
C SER A 169 -8.94 -0.37 12.27
N ASP A 170 -10.01 -0.84 12.92
CA ASP A 170 -11.23 -0.04 13.11
C ASP A 170 -11.01 1.19 13.98
N SER A 171 -9.98 1.18 14.84
CA SER A 171 -9.59 2.28 15.73
C SER A 171 -8.42 3.11 15.17
N GLU A 172 -8.23 3.19 13.86
CA GLU A 172 -7.08 3.80 13.20
C GLU A 172 -6.69 5.16 13.79
N LEU A 173 -7.63 6.07 14.02
CA LEU A 173 -7.34 7.43 14.51
C LEU A 173 -6.73 7.44 15.93
N ASP A 174 -7.30 6.66 16.85
CA ASP A 174 -6.75 6.48 18.20
C ASP A 174 -5.39 5.79 18.14
N TYR A 175 -5.30 4.75 17.33
CA TYR A 175 -4.06 3.99 17.13
C TYR A 175 -2.92 4.88 16.63
N VAL A 176 -3.15 5.69 15.60
CA VAL A 176 -2.15 6.64 15.08
C VAL A 176 -1.70 7.62 16.16
N SER A 177 -2.64 8.15 16.96
CA SER A 177 -2.31 9.05 18.08
C SER A 177 -1.38 8.39 19.10
N ARG A 178 -1.68 7.14 19.49
CA ARG A 178 -0.88 6.37 20.45
C ARG A 178 0.50 5.99 19.88
N MET A 179 0.56 5.58 18.61
CA MET A 179 1.82 5.30 17.94
C MET A 179 2.71 6.55 17.83
N ALA A 180 2.15 7.69 17.43
CA ALA A 180 2.90 8.95 17.33
C ALA A 180 3.38 9.45 18.70
N ALA A 181 2.59 9.27 19.75
CA ALA A 181 3.01 9.58 21.11
C ALA A 181 4.11 8.61 21.60
N GLY A 182 3.94 7.31 21.40
CA GLY A 182 4.90 6.29 21.79
C GLY A 182 6.22 6.40 21.04
N HIS A 183 6.18 6.71 19.74
CA HIS A 183 7.40 6.93 18.94
C HIS A 183 8.34 7.98 19.53
N LYS A 184 7.78 9.05 20.10
CA LYS A 184 8.57 10.12 20.76
C LYS A 184 9.27 9.65 22.04
N LEU A 185 8.83 8.55 22.62
CA LEU A 185 9.40 7.95 23.84
C LEU A 185 10.45 6.86 23.53
N GLU A 186 10.48 6.39 22.29
CA GLU A 186 11.45 5.38 21.85
C GLU A 186 12.81 6.02 21.57
N ARG A 187 13.87 5.21 21.65
CA ARG A 187 15.20 5.64 21.23
C ARG A 187 15.19 5.90 19.70
N PRO A 188 15.94 6.91 19.24
CA PRO A 188 16.10 7.10 17.80
C PRO A 188 16.56 5.81 17.10
N GLY A 189 15.90 5.47 15.98
CA GLY A 189 16.18 4.27 15.19
C GLY A 189 15.45 3.00 15.60
N VAL A 190 14.73 2.98 16.75
CA VAL A 190 13.93 1.81 17.14
C VAL A 190 12.64 1.72 16.32
N PHE A 191 12.02 2.86 16.02
CA PHE A 191 10.77 2.89 15.26
C PHE A 191 10.73 4.14 14.38
N GLY A 192 10.40 3.96 13.10
CA GLY A 192 10.42 5.04 12.11
C GLY A 192 9.11 5.81 11.97
N GLY A 193 7.97 5.15 12.21
CA GLY A 193 6.68 5.84 12.12
C GLY A 193 5.47 4.97 11.78
N VAL A 194 4.30 5.60 11.80
CA VAL A 194 3.03 4.99 11.44
C VAL A 194 2.49 5.60 10.16
N MET A 195 2.08 4.76 9.21
CA MET A 195 1.39 5.16 7.99
C MET A 195 -0.10 4.84 8.11
N SER A 196 -0.93 5.76 7.63
CA SER A 196 -2.36 5.52 7.45
C SER A 196 -2.61 4.55 6.30
N GLY A 197 -3.69 3.79 6.39
CA GLY A 197 -4.17 2.92 5.33
C GLY A 197 -5.56 3.30 4.85
N LYS A 198 -6.49 2.34 4.79
CA LYS A 198 -7.91 2.52 4.43
C LYS A 198 -8.11 3.42 3.20
N SER A 199 -7.28 3.23 2.18
CA SER A 199 -7.25 4.04 0.95
C SER A 199 -7.21 5.55 1.17
N GLY A 200 -6.71 5.98 2.31
CA GLY A 200 -6.58 7.40 2.63
C GLY A 200 -7.90 8.09 3.04
N LEU A 201 -8.97 7.34 3.30
CA LEU A 201 -10.28 7.91 3.67
C LEU A 201 -10.20 8.82 4.91
N THR A 202 -9.35 8.48 5.86
CA THR A 202 -9.14 9.21 7.12
C THR A 202 -7.80 9.96 7.16
N PHE A 203 -7.13 10.10 6.02
CA PHE A 203 -5.73 10.51 5.98
C PHE A 203 -5.49 11.91 6.58
N ILE A 204 -6.33 12.89 6.32
CA ILE A 204 -6.19 14.23 6.91
C ILE A 204 -6.11 14.15 8.44
N GLU A 205 -6.98 13.36 9.05
CA GLU A 205 -7.03 13.24 10.49
C GLU A 205 -5.86 12.41 11.05
N CYS A 206 -5.39 11.41 10.29
CA CYS A 206 -4.17 10.66 10.62
C CYS A 206 -2.92 11.53 10.52
N TYR A 207 -2.80 12.38 9.48
CA TYR A 207 -1.69 13.32 9.31
C TYR A 207 -1.59 14.29 10.48
N LYS A 208 -2.73 14.92 10.88
CA LYS A 208 -2.78 15.81 12.05
C LYS A 208 -2.38 15.13 13.36
N ARG A 209 -2.50 13.82 13.45
CA ARG A 209 -2.10 13.00 14.61
C ARG A 209 -0.66 12.51 14.55
N GLY A 210 0.05 12.81 13.46
CA GLY A 210 1.47 12.48 13.30
C GLY A 210 1.75 11.23 12.49
N ALA A 211 0.81 10.79 11.63
CA ALA A 211 1.14 9.79 10.61
C ALA A 211 2.23 10.34 9.69
N CYS A 212 3.23 9.52 9.38
CA CYS A 212 4.33 9.90 8.51
C CYS A 212 3.97 9.84 7.01
N GLY A 213 2.79 9.36 6.68
CA GLY A 213 2.28 9.25 5.32
C GLY A 213 1.06 8.36 5.23
N CYS A 214 0.73 7.96 4.01
CA CYS A 214 -0.40 7.09 3.72
C CYS A 214 -0.04 6.06 2.65
N MET A 215 -0.68 4.91 2.72
CA MET A 215 -0.70 3.93 1.62
C MET A 215 -2.10 3.86 1.02
N PRO A 216 -2.52 4.90 0.26
CA PRO A 216 -3.75 4.86 -0.50
C PRO A 216 -3.55 3.94 -1.71
N SER A 217 -4.58 3.40 -2.31
CA SER A 217 -4.33 2.63 -3.53
C SER A 217 -3.96 3.52 -4.74
N ALA A 218 -3.42 2.88 -5.80
CA ALA A 218 -2.88 3.56 -6.97
C ALA A 218 -3.89 4.47 -7.71
N HIS A 219 -5.15 4.17 -7.62
CA HIS A 219 -6.22 4.68 -8.49
C HIS A 219 -6.37 6.21 -8.57
N LEU A 220 -6.02 6.95 -7.52
CA LEU A 220 -6.01 8.41 -7.44
C LEU A 220 -4.61 8.96 -7.11
N GLY A 221 -3.55 8.29 -7.55
CA GLY A 221 -2.16 8.58 -7.15
C GLY A 221 -1.76 10.05 -7.31
N ASP A 222 -2.07 10.65 -8.46
CA ASP A 222 -1.75 12.06 -8.74
C ASP A 222 -2.53 13.07 -7.87
N ILE A 223 -3.74 12.72 -7.45
CA ILE A 223 -4.51 13.55 -6.51
C ILE A 223 -3.95 13.40 -5.09
N PHE A 224 -3.60 12.17 -4.69
CA PHE A 224 -2.95 11.94 -3.39
C PHE A 224 -1.57 12.59 -3.30
N ALA A 225 -0.78 12.58 -4.37
CA ALA A 225 0.47 13.32 -4.41
C ALA A 225 0.25 14.83 -4.23
N THR A 226 -0.76 15.39 -4.91
CA THR A 226 -1.15 16.80 -4.73
C THR A 226 -1.63 17.07 -3.30
N LEU A 227 -2.43 16.18 -2.72
CA LEU A 227 -2.86 16.29 -1.32
C LEU A 227 -1.68 16.32 -0.34
N TRP A 228 -0.68 15.46 -0.58
CA TRP A 228 0.54 15.44 0.21
C TRP A 228 1.31 16.77 0.10
N ASP A 229 1.52 17.26 -1.12
CA ASP A 229 2.23 18.51 -1.36
C ASP A 229 1.55 19.70 -0.66
N LEU A 230 0.20 19.77 -0.66
CA LEU A 230 -0.57 20.79 0.03
C LEU A 230 -0.38 20.71 1.55
N LEU A 231 -0.34 19.51 2.12
CA LEU A 231 -0.11 19.34 3.57
C LEU A 231 1.31 19.73 3.97
N GLU A 232 2.31 19.33 3.20
CA GLU A 232 3.72 19.63 3.48
C GLU A 232 4.05 21.12 3.26
N SER A 233 3.33 21.81 2.37
CA SER A 233 3.45 23.26 2.18
C SER A 233 2.64 24.09 3.19
N GLY A 234 1.91 23.44 4.11
CA GLY A 234 1.09 24.12 5.12
C GLY A 234 -0.26 24.64 4.62
N GLU A 235 -0.67 24.27 3.40
CA GLU A 235 -1.94 24.67 2.78
C GLU A 235 -3.11 23.78 3.25
N ALA A 236 -3.27 23.64 4.57
CA ALA A 236 -4.18 22.69 5.21
C ALA A 236 -5.66 22.85 4.78
N GLU A 237 -6.14 24.09 4.56
CA GLU A 237 -7.52 24.34 4.11
C GLU A 237 -7.75 23.79 2.70
N LYS A 238 -6.79 24.00 1.78
CA LYS A 238 -6.87 23.46 0.42
C LYS A 238 -6.77 21.93 0.43
N ALA A 239 -5.91 21.37 1.27
CA ALA A 239 -5.80 19.93 1.46
C ALA A 239 -7.12 19.33 1.95
N CYS A 240 -7.76 19.93 2.96
CA CYS A 240 -9.06 19.49 3.47
C CYS A 240 -10.16 19.60 2.39
N ALA A 241 -10.18 20.66 1.60
CA ALA A 241 -11.14 20.84 0.52
C ALA A 241 -10.97 19.75 -0.57
N LEU A 242 -9.72 19.52 -1.01
CA LEU A 242 -9.41 18.47 -1.99
C LEU A 242 -9.82 17.09 -1.48
N HIS A 243 -9.45 16.74 -0.24
CA HIS A 243 -9.81 15.47 0.36
C HIS A 243 -11.33 15.32 0.51
N GLY A 244 -12.04 16.39 0.85
CA GLY A 244 -13.51 16.41 0.89
C GLY A 244 -14.16 16.07 -0.46
N GLU A 245 -13.59 16.55 -1.58
CA GLU A 245 -14.05 16.18 -2.92
C GLU A 245 -13.74 14.72 -3.28
N MET A 246 -12.62 14.14 -2.77
CA MET A 246 -12.27 12.74 -2.98
C MET A 246 -13.17 11.79 -2.17
N THR A 247 -13.61 12.20 -1.00
CA THR A 247 -14.31 11.36 -0.01
C THR A 247 -15.49 10.57 -0.57
N PRO A 248 -16.41 11.13 -1.39
CA PRO A 248 -17.51 10.35 -1.96
C PRO A 248 -17.07 9.15 -2.80
N PHE A 249 -15.97 9.29 -3.55
CA PHE A 249 -15.41 8.17 -4.32
C PHE A 249 -14.71 7.16 -3.40
N LEU A 250 -13.91 7.63 -2.43
CA LEU A 250 -13.20 6.76 -1.48
C LEU A 250 -14.14 5.93 -0.60
N LEU A 251 -15.33 6.44 -0.28
CA LEU A 251 -16.35 5.73 0.51
C LEU A 251 -16.87 4.45 -0.16
N TYR A 252 -16.71 4.29 -1.47
CA TYR A 252 -17.12 3.09 -2.18
C TYR A 252 -16.11 1.93 -2.05
N GLU A 253 -14.87 2.24 -1.66
CA GLU A 253 -13.83 1.22 -1.52
C GLU A 253 -14.16 0.10 -0.52
N PRO A 254 -14.66 0.37 0.71
CA PRO A 254 -15.01 -0.69 1.64
C PRO A 254 -16.03 -1.70 1.10
N PHE A 255 -16.87 -1.27 0.15
CA PHE A 255 -17.89 -2.12 -0.47
C PHE A 255 -17.34 -2.94 -1.63
N TYR A 256 -16.48 -2.35 -2.47
CA TYR A 256 -16.05 -2.95 -3.73
C TYR A 256 -14.60 -3.44 -3.74
N LYS A 257 -13.75 -2.97 -2.80
CA LYS A 257 -12.35 -3.42 -2.63
C LYS A 257 -11.52 -3.26 -3.92
N VAL A 258 -10.81 -4.32 -4.33
CA VAL A 258 -9.89 -4.30 -5.48
C VAL A 258 -10.55 -3.87 -6.79
N PRO A 259 -11.76 -4.31 -7.17
CA PRO A 259 -12.45 -3.78 -8.35
C PRO A 259 -12.57 -2.25 -8.35
N HIS A 260 -12.70 -1.60 -7.19
CA HIS A 260 -12.79 -0.14 -7.11
C HIS A 260 -11.47 0.55 -7.49
N TYR A 261 -10.35 -0.01 -7.05
CA TYR A 261 -9.03 0.48 -7.44
C TYR A 261 -8.81 0.34 -8.95
N LYS A 262 -9.10 -0.84 -9.48
CA LYS A 262 -9.00 -1.11 -10.92
C LYS A 262 -9.92 -0.24 -11.75
N PHE A 263 -11.13 0.08 -11.25
CA PHE A 263 -12.11 0.91 -11.97
C PHE A 263 -11.53 2.27 -12.38
N ALA A 264 -10.92 3.01 -11.45
CA ALA A 264 -10.39 4.33 -11.79
C ALA A 264 -9.17 4.24 -12.72
N LEU A 265 -8.30 3.24 -12.54
CA LEU A 265 -7.16 3.00 -13.45
C LEU A 265 -7.63 2.60 -14.86
N TRP A 266 -8.63 1.72 -14.94
CA TRP A 266 -9.27 1.34 -16.22
C TRP A 266 -9.95 2.53 -16.88
N LYS A 267 -10.73 3.32 -16.14
CA LYS A 267 -11.43 4.49 -16.68
C LYS A 267 -10.48 5.55 -17.22
N ARG A 268 -9.30 5.63 -16.64
CA ARG A 268 -8.19 6.52 -17.06
C ARG A 268 -7.31 5.88 -18.14
N GLY A 269 -7.61 4.66 -18.59
CA GLY A 269 -6.86 3.95 -19.61
C GLY A 269 -5.46 3.50 -19.19
N VAL A 270 -5.16 3.45 -17.88
CA VAL A 270 -3.90 2.92 -17.37
C VAL A 270 -3.84 1.41 -17.52
N ILE A 271 -4.91 0.73 -17.13
CA ILE A 271 -5.09 -0.71 -17.34
C ILE A 271 -6.24 -0.98 -18.32
N LYS A 272 -6.20 -2.12 -18.98
CA LYS A 272 -7.17 -2.48 -20.03
C LYS A 272 -8.43 -3.15 -19.49
N ARG A 273 -8.36 -3.78 -18.30
CA ARG A 273 -9.41 -4.69 -17.81
C ARG A 273 -9.66 -4.54 -16.31
N LEU A 274 -10.87 -4.92 -15.88
CA LEU A 274 -11.32 -4.90 -14.47
C LEU A 274 -11.25 -6.28 -13.79
N ASP A 275 -10.70 -7.30 -14.46
CA ASP A 275 -10.71 -8.66 -13.95
C ASP A 275 -9.95 -8.78 -12.62
N CYS A 276 -10.57 -9.53 -11.69
CA CYS A 276 -10.02 -9.85 -10.36
C CYS A 276 -10.11 -11.35 -10.15
N ARG A 277 -9.14 -11.94 -9.46
CA ARG A 277 -9.14 -13.36 -9.11
C ARG A 277 -9.83 -13.64 -7.77
N GLY A 278 -9.60 -12.78 -6.78
CA GLY A 278 -10.01 -12.99 -5.38
C GLY A 278 -11.33 -12.35 -5.01
N ASN A 279 -11.92 -11.53 -5.87
CA ASN A 279 -13.17 -10.84 -5.58
C ASN A 279 -14.32 -11.37 -6.43
N THR A 280 -15.41 -11.70 -5.77
CA THR A 280 -16.65 -12.17 -6.43
C THR A 280 -17.56 -11.03 -6.92
N ILE A 281 -17.28 -9.79 -6.54
CA ILE A 281 -18.06 -8.62 -6.93
C ILE A 281 -17.77 -8.31 -8.39
N ARG A 282 -18.79 -8.41 -9.21
CA ARG A 282 -18.71 -8.02 -10.62
C ARG A 282 -19.29 -6.64 -10.82
N TYR A 283 -18.58 -5.78 -11.53
CA TYR A 283 -19.05 -4.46 -11.90
C TYR A 283 -20.14 -4.58 -12.97
N ASP A 284 -21.39 -4.44 -12.55
CA ASP A 284 -22.51 -4.31 -13.45
C ASP A 284 -22.66 -2.85 -13.96
N ARG A 285 -23.59 -2.62 -14.87
CA ARG A 285 -23.82 -1.28 -15.45
C ARG A 285 -24.21 -0.23 -14.41
N LYS A 286 -24.85 -0.61 -13.30
CA LYS A 286 -25.26 0.33 -12.24
C LYS A 286 -24.05 0.76 -11.43
N ILE A 287 -23.25 -0.20 -10.97
CA ILE A 287 -22.01 0.06 -10.24
C ILE A 287 -21.05 0.92 -11.07
N ILE A 288 -20.89 0.60 -12.37
CA ILE A 288 -20.09 1.41 -13.30
C ILE A 288 -20.61 2.84 -13.35
N GLY A 289 -21.90 3.05 -13.56
CA GLY A 289 -22.49 4.39 -13.60
C GLY A 289 -22.38 5.17 -12.29
N GLU A 290 -22.48 4.50 -11.15
CA GLU A 290 -22.27 5.10 -9.84
C GLU A 290 -20.81 5.55 -9.66
N CYS A 291 -19.87 4.67 -9.97
CA CYS A 291 -18.44 4.98 -9.88
C CYS A 291 -18.04 6.09 -10.87
N GLU A 292 -18.56 6.10 -12.09
CA GLU A 292 -18.35 7.18 -13.06
C GLU A 292 -18.84 8.53 -12.53
N ARG A 293 -20.05 8.57 -11.99
CA ARG A 293 -20.62 9.79 -11.39
C ARG A 293 -19.78 10.33 -10.24
N LEU A 294 -19.19 9.45 -9.42
CA LEU A 294 -18.34 9.84 -8.29
C LEU A 294 -16.93 10.23 -8.72
N LEU A 295 -16.38 9.60 -9.75
CA LEU A 295 -15.05 9.88 -10.27
C LEU A 295 -15.02 11.16 -11.14
N ALA A 296 -16.10 11.46 -11.88
CA ALA A 296 -16.12 12.54 -12.84
C ALA A 296 -15.73 13.94 -12.25
N PRO A 297 -16.20 14.34 -11.05
CA PRO A 297 -15.79 15.61 -10.46
C PRO A 297 -14.29 15.71 -10.18
N LEU A 298 -13.59 14.57 -10.01
CA LEU A 298 -12.16 14.51 -9.73
C LEU A 298 -11.30 14.67 -10.99
N GLY A 299 -11.90 14.55 -12.18
CA GLY A 299 -11.21 14.67 -13.46
C GLY A 299 -10.41 15.97 -13.65
N LYS A 300 -10.84 17.06 -13.02
CA LYS A 300 -10.14 18.37 -13.03
C LYS A 300 -8.78 18.34 -12.31
N TYR A 301 -8.53 17.34 -11.49
CA TYR A 301 -7.28 17.16 -10.75
C TYR A 301 -6.34 16.13 -11.39
N PHE A 302 -6.80 15.40 -12.40
CA PHE A 302 -5.96 14.39 -13.05
C PHE A 302 -4.81 15.04 -13.80
N LYS A 303 -3.60 14.56 -13.53
CA LYS A 303 -2.38 14.89 -14.29
C LYS A 303 -2.17 13.89 -15.44
N ILE A 304 -2.74 12.69 -15.30
CA ILE A 304 -2.60 11.58 -16.25
C ILE A 304 -4.01 11.14 -16.69
N HIS A 305 -4.28 11.21 -18.00
CA HIS A 305 -5.58 10.93 -18.58
C HIS A 305 -5.60 9.68 -19.46
N SER A 306 -4.41 9.16 -19.83
CA SER A 306 -4.28 8.02 -20.73
C SER A 306 -2.90 7.37 -20.65
N ARG A 307 -2.72 6.21 -21.29
CA ARG A 307 -1.41 5.55 -21.44
C ARG A 307 -0.41 6.41 -22.22
N ARG A 308 -0.86 7.28 -23.12
CA ARG A 308 0.03 8.22 -23.84
C ARG A 308 0.76 9.16 -22.89
N ASP A 309 0.07 9.61 -21.85
CA ASP A 309 0.69 10.45 -20.81
C ASP A 309 1.77 9.68 -20.02
N LEU A 310 1.73 8.34 -20.08
CA LEU A 310 2.73 7.45 -19.51
C LEU A 310 3.91 7.17 -20.44
N GLY A 311 3.82 7.62 -21.72
CA GLY A 311 4.78 7.25 -22.75
C GLY A 311 4.66 5.80 -23.20
N MET A 312 3.46 5.22 -23.05
CA MET A 312 3.13 3.84 -23.41
C MET A 312 1.98 3.86 -24.41
N ASP A 313 2.24 3.48 -25.65
CA ASP A 313 1.25 3.41 -26.75
C ASP A 313 0.58 2.04 -26.83
#